data_ffc09a57c8e0623eb4afc08517568616
#
_entry.id   ffc09a57c8e0623eb4afc08517568616
#
_cell.length_a   1.000
_cell.length_b   1.000
_cell.length_c   1.000
_cell.angle_alpha   90.00
_cell.angle_beta   90.00
_cell.angle_gamma   90.00
#
_symmetry.space_group_name_H-M   'P 1'
#
loop_
_entity.id
_entity.type
_entity.pdbx_description
1 polymer ?
#
loop_
_entity_poly.entity_id
_entity_poly.type
_entity_poly.pdbx_seq_one_letter_code
_entity_poly.pdbx_strand_id
1 'polypeptide(L)'
;MGRIQETFLELEKLKKKALVGYIVSGDPDVSSTLNAMQLMVKGGVHVIELGIGFSDPMAEGPSIQQGHERSLKNKISLQETLGLVKSFREDDDKTPIVLMGYMNTFEALGSKVFSSTAKENGVDGILIVDMPIAVSYTHLTLPTTPYV
;
A
#
# COMPACT_ATOMS: atom_id res chain seq x y z
N MET A 1 2.41 12.48 -14.60
CA MET A 1 3.05 11.16 -14.46
C MET A 1 2.82 10.71 -13.03
N GLY A 2 2.62 9.42 -12.75
CA GLY A 2 2.42 8.96 -11.38
C GLY A 2 3.76 8.73 -10.66
N ARG A 3 3.78 8.82 -9.31
CA ARG A 3 5.01 8.65 -8.50
C ARG A 3 5.76 7.35 -8.78
N ILE A 4 5.04 6.23 -8.97
CA ILE A 4 5.65 4.94 -9.33
C ILE A 4 6.48 5.08 -10.60
N GLN A 5 5.88 5.61 -11.66
CA GLN A 5 6.56 5.77 -12.96
C GLN A 5 7.76 6.71 -12.86
N GLU A 6 7.64 7.82 -12.16
CA GLU A 6 8.73 8.77 -11.94
C GLU A 6 9.90 8.10 -11.20
N THR A 7 9.62 7.37 -10.12
CA THR A 7 10.64 6.64 -9.35
C THR A 7 11.39 5.63 -10.22
N PHE A 8 10.68 4.82 -11.01
CA PHE A 8 11.33 3.83 -11.86
C PHE A 8 12.15 4.47 -12.99
N LEU A 9 11.67 5.56 -13.60
CA LEU A 9 12.44 6.29 -14.62
C LEU A 9 13.73 6.91 -14.05
N GLU A 10 13.69 7.42 -12.83
CA GLU A 10 14.89 7.94 -12.16
C GLU A 10 15.90 6.83 -11.87
N LEU A 11 15.42 5.70 -11.34
CA LEU A 11 16.27 4.54 -11.06
C LEU A 11 16.90 3.97 -12.33
N GLU A 12 16.15 3.91 -13.43
CA GLU A 12 16.66 3.46 -14.73
C GLU A 12 17.79 4.36 -15.23
N LYS A 13 17.61 5.70 -15.18
CA LYS A 13 18.66 6.66 -15.53
C LYS A 13 19.94 6.48 -14.69
N LEU A 14 19.77 6.15 -13.41
CA LEU A 14 20.86 5.89 -12.48
C LEU A 14 21.42 4.47 -12.58
N LYS A 15 20.84 3.60 -13.42
CA LYS A 15 21.16 2.15 -13.50
C LYS A 15 21.08 1.44 -12.14
N LYS A 16 20.14 1.85 -11.30
CA LYS A 16 19.89 1.27 -9.97
C LYS A 16 18.66 0.38 -9.96
N LYS A 17 18.65 -0.57 -9.04
CA LYS A 17 17.47 -1.40 -8.76
C LYS A 17 16.58 -0.72 -7.74
N ALA A 18 15.27 -0.92 -7.86
CA ALA A 18 14.32 -0.49 -6.83
C ALA A 18 14.41 -1.39 -5.60
N LEU A 19 14.37 -0.79 -4.42
CA LEU A 19 14.11 -1.48 -3.16
C LEU A 19 12.66 -1.21 -2.78
N VAL A 20 11.85 -2.27 -2.75
CA VAL A 20 10.47 -2.23 -2.27
C VAL A 20 10.45 -2.73 -0.84
N GLY A 21 9.95 -1.95 0.08
CA GLY A 21 9.86 -2.31 1.48
C GLY A 21 8.41 -2.57 1.89
N TYR A 22 8.15 -3.73 2.53
CA TYR A 22 6.83 -4.12 3.00
C TYR A 22 6.70 -3.96 4.51
N ILE A 23 5.57 -3.42 4.96
CA ILE A 23 5.15 -3.42 6.37
C ILE A 23 3.63 -3.55 6.46
N VAL A 24 3.14 -4.03 7.62
CA VAL A 24 1.70 -4.10 7.90
C VAL A 24 1.24 -2.82 8.60
N SER A 25 0.17 -2.21 8.10
CA SER A 25 -0.44 -1.02 8.70
C SER A 25 -0.93 -1.31 10.12
N GLY A 26 -0.51 -0.49 11.09
CA GLY A 26 -0.88 -0.63 12.49
C GLY A 26 -0.14 -1.72 13.26
N ASP A 27 0.97 -2.22 12.74
CA ASP A 27 1.85 -3.16 13.42
C ASP A 27 3.16 -2.46 13.88
N PRO A 28 3.50 -2.41 15.16
CA PRO A 28 2.67 -2.79 16.33
C PRO A 28 1.55 -1.78 16.66
N ASP A 29 1.59 -0.58 16.11
CA ASP A 29 0.60 0.50 16.24
C ASP A 29 0.73 1.51 15.08
N VAL A 30 -0.23 2.46 14.97
CA VAL A 30 -0.28 3.45 13.88
C VAL A 30 0.93 4.38 13.90
N SER A 31 1.33 4.88 15.07
CA SER A 31 2.44 5.83 15.18
C SER A 31 3.78 5.18 14.85
N SER A 32 3.98 3.95 15.29
CA SER A 32 5.17 3.14 14.95
C SER A 32 5.23 2.84 13.46
N THR A 33 4.08 2.55 12.83
CA THR A 33 4.02 2.32 11.38
C THR A 33 4.41 3.58 10.61
N LEU A 34 3.88 4.76 10.96
CA LEU A 34 4.23 6.02 10.31
C LEU A 34 5.74 6.32 10.42
N ASN A 35 6.28 6.17 11.63
CA ASN A 35 7.71 6.35 11.87
C ASN A 35 8.56 5.34 11.06
N ALA A 36 8.13 4.07 11.00
CA ALA A 36 8.81 3.05 10.21
C ALA A 36 8.80 3.41 8.71
N MET A 37 7.69 3.88 8.15
CA MET A 37 7.61 4.34 6.75
C MET A 37 8.63 5.46 6.48
N GLN A 38 8.70 6.46 7.34
CA GLN A 38 9.66 7.56 7.23
C GLN A 38 11.12 7.07 7.32
N LEU A 39 11.41 6.14 8.24
CA LEU A 39 12.74 5.55 8.40
C LEU A 39 13.13 4.65 7.22
N MET A 40 12.17 3.92 6.64
CA MET A 40 12.39 3.10 5.44
C MET A 40 12.85 3.98 4.27
N VAL A 41 12.19 5.12 4.03
CA VAL A 41 12.60 6.07 2.99
C VAL A 41 13.99 6.63 3.25
N LYS A 42 14.28 7.05 4.48
CA LYS A 42 15.62 7.50 4.89
C LYS A 42 16.69 6.41 4.71
N GLY A 43 16.29 5.14 4.89
CA GLY A 43 17.13 3.96 4.66
C GLY A 43 17.31 3.55 3.21
N GLY A 44 16.66 4.25 2.26
CA GLY A 44 16.80 4.00 0.82
C GLY A 44 15.74 3.11 0.20
N VAL A 45 14.61 2.91 0.86
CA VAL A 45 13.43 2.28 0.24
C VAL A 45 12.86 3.23 -0.81
N HIS A 46 12.59 2.72 -1.99
CA HIS A 46 12.10 3.47 -3.14
C HIS A 46 10.59 3.38 -3.32
N VAL A 47 9.98 2.29 -2.87
CA VAL A 47 8.53 2.06 -2.90
C VAL A 47 8.13 1.42 -1.58
N ILE A 48 7.10 1.93 -0.94
CA ILE A 48 6.52 1.32 0.26
C ILE A 48 5.32 0.47 -0.16
N GLU A 49 5.33 -0.80 0.23
CA GLU A 49 4.20 -1.69 0.14
C GLU A 49 3.55 -1.80 1.52
N LEU A 50 2.35 -1.25 1.66
CA LEU A 50 1.65 -1.16 2.93
C LEU A 50 0.52 -2.20 2.98
N GLY A 51 0.73 -3.25 3.76
CA GLY A 51 -0.24 -4.33 3.96
C GLY A 51 -1.40 -3.88 4.84
N ILE A 52 -2.61 -4.23 4.45
CA ILE A 52 -3.84 -3.98 5.23
C ILE A 52 -4.14 -5.22 6.06
N GLY A 53 -4.35 -5.04 7.37
CA GLY A 53 -4.67 -6.14 8.28
C GLY A 53 -5.86 -6.97 7.81
N PHE A 54 -5.70 -8.31 7.77
CA PHE A 54 -6.72 -9.24 7.32
C PHE A 54 -6.74 -10.48 8.21
N SER A 55 -7.92 -11.05 8.49
CA SER A 55 -8.08 -12.18 9.42
C SER A 55 -7.53 -13.49 8.88
N ASP A 56 -7.56 -13.65 7.56
CA ASP A 56 -7.23 -14.91 6.90
C ASP A 56 -6.13 -14.74 5.83
N PRO A 57 -4.92 -14.27 6.22
CA PRO A 57 -3.85 -13.94 5.28
C PRO A 57 -3.16 -15.19 4.73
N MET A 58 -3.90 -15.98 3.94
CA MET A 58 -3.48 -17.31 3.47
C MET A 58 -2.26 -17.30 2.53
N ALA A 59 -1.98 -16.17 1.89
CA ALA A 59 -0.85 -16.06 0.96
C ALA A 59 0.45 -15.66 1.64
N GLU A 60 0.41 -15.18 2.89
CA GLU A 60 1.56 -14.71 3.63
C GLU A 60 2.15 -15.79 4.54
N GLY A 61 3.46 -15.68 4.80
CA GLY A 61 4.15 -16.55 5.74
C GLY A 61 3.90 -16.16 7.21
N PRO A 62 4.36 -16.99 8.17
CA PRO A 62 4.06 -16.82 9.60
C PRO A 62 4.43 -15.45 10.18
N SER A 63 5.52 -14.86 9.74
CA SER A 63 5.97 -13.54 10.24
C SER A 63 5.00 -12.43 9.87
N ILE A 64 4.52 -12.42 8.62
CA ILE A 64 3.55 -11.43 8.13
C ILE A 64 2.18 -11.69 8.76
N GLN A 65 1.76 -12.96 8.90
CA GLN A 65 0.51 -13.31 9.58
C GLN A 65 0.47 -12.76 11.00
N GLN A 66 1.57 -12.86 11.76
CA GLN A 66 1.66 -12.26 13.09
C GLN A 66 1.52 -10.73 13.06
N GLY A 67 2.03 -10.06 12.01
CA GLY A 67 1.82 -8.63 11.80
C GLY A 67 0.34 -8.29 11.59
N HIS A 68 -0.36 -9.06 10.76
CA HIS A 68 -1.81 -8.93 10.57
C HIS A 68 -2.58 -9.11 11.87
N GLU A 69 -2.24 -10.13 12.68
CA GLU A 69 -2.85 -10.35 13.99
C GLU A 69 -2.69 -9.16 14.93
N ARG A 70 -1.48 -8.55 14.99
CA ARG A 70 -1.24 -7.37 15.83
C ARG A 70 -2.01 -6.15 15.33
N SER A 71 -2.03 -5.92 14.02
CA SER A 71 -2.83 -4.88 13.38
C SER A 71 -4.32 -4.99 13.72
N LEU A 72 -4.89 -6.20 13.59
CA LEU A 72 -6.30 -6.46 13.92
C LEU A 72 -6.61 -6.29 15.40
N LYS A 73 -5.70 -6.67 16.31
CA LYS A 73 -5.85 -6.39 17.75
C LYS A 73 -5.95 -4.89 18.02
N ASN A 74 -5.26 -4.08 17.24
CA ASN A 74 -5.31 -2.62 17.31
C ASN A 74 -6.52 -2.04 16.55
N LYS A 75 -7.38 -2.89 15.98
CA LYS A 75 -8.59 -2.53 15.22
C LYS A 75 -8.32 -1.61 14.04
N ILE A 76 -7.20 -1.81 13.36
CA ILE A 76 -6.83 -1.02 12.19
C ILE A 76 -7.67 -1.47 11.01
N SER A 77 -8.49 -0.56 10.52
CA SER A 77 -9.32 -0.73 9.32
C SER A 77 -8.63 -0.16 8.07
N LEU A 78 -9.25 -0.36 6.92
CA LEU A 78 -8.84 0.29 5.68
C LEU A 78 -8.88 1.82 5.80
N GLN A 79 -9.83 2.40 6.53
CA GLN A 79 -9.93 3.85 6.72
C GLN A 79 -8.76 4.41 7.54
N GLU A 80 -8.38 3.73 8.63
CA GLU A 80 -7.19 4.11 9.40
C GLU A 80 -5.92 3.98 8.56
N THR A 81 -5.82 2.93 7.74
CA THR A 81 -4.69 2.76 6.81
C THR A 81 -4.62 3.90 5.79
N LEU A 82 -5.74 4.33 5.22
CA LEU A 82 -5.79 5.49 4.32
C LEU A 82 -5.44 6.79 5.05
N GLY A 83 -5.87 6.96 6.28
CA GLY A 83 -5.47 8.08 7.14
C GLY A 83 -3.97 8.11 7.42
N LEU A 84 -3.37 6.94 7.64
CA LEU A 84 -1.92 6.80 7.80
C LEU A 84 -1.15 7.24 6.54
N VAL A 85 -1.62 6.83 5.35
CA VAL A 85 -1.04 7.29 4.08
C VAL A 85 -1.14 8.80 3.95
N LYS A 86 -2.29 9.39 4.28
CA LYS A 86 -2.47 10.85 4.28
C LYS A 86 -1.48 11.55 5.20
N SER A 87 -1.30 11.07 6.43
CA SER A 87 -0.32 11.63 7.37
C SER A 87 1.11 11.49 6.86
N PHE A 88 1.47 10.37 6.24
CA PHE A 88 2.77 10.21 5.60
C PHE A 88 2.99 11.26 4.49
N ARG A 89 1.95 11.60 3.71
CA ARG A 89 2.00 12.59 2.64
C ARG A 89 2.27 14.02 3.11
N GLU A 90 2.05 14.33 4.37
CA GLU A 90 2.39 15.65 4.94
C GLU A 90 3.90 15.93 4.88
N ASP A 91 4.73 14.87 5.00
CA ASP A 91 6.19 14.97 5.01
C ASP A 91 6.84 14.45 3.70
N ASP A 92 6.18 13.56 2.97
CA ASP A 92 6.72 12.92 1.75
C ASP A 92 5.65 12.82 0.65
N ASP A 93 5.81 13.65 -0.36
CA ASP A 93 4.95 13.69 -1.56
C ASP A 93 5.53 12.90 -2.75
N LYS A 94 6.69 12.25 -2.60
CA LYS A 94 7.46 11.63 -3.69
C LYS A 94 7.46 10.10 -3.64
N THR A 95 7.66 9.52 -2.46
CA THR A 95 7.79 8.07 -2.34
C THR A 95 6.48 7.34 -2.68
N PRO A 96 6.45 6.44 -3.67
CA PRO A 96 5.25 5.68 -3.99
C PRO A 96 4.79 4.80 -2.83
N ILE A 97 3.46 4.74 -2.63
CA ILE A 97 2.81 3.83 -1.69
C ILE A 97 1.84 2.93 -2.45
N VAL A 98 2.05 1.63 -2.34
CA VAL A 98 1.18 0.58 -2.86
C VAL A 98 0.46 -0.07 -1.68
N LEU A 99 -0.87 -0.07 -1.68
CA LEU A 99 -1.64 -0.84 -0.71
C LEU A 99 -1.68 -2.30 -1.13
N MET A 100 -1.33 -3.20 -0.23
CA MET A 100 -1.46 -4.64 -0.43
C MET A 100 -2.57 -5.19 0.46
N GLY A 101 -3.46 -6.01 -0.12
CA GLY A 101 -4.54 -6.61 0.64
C GLY A 101 -5.32 -7.64 -0.16
N TYR A 102 -6.41 -8.10 0.45
CA TYR A 102 -7.33 -9.07 -0.13
C TYR A 102 -8.56 -8.36 -0.70
N MET A 103 -9.12 -8.90 -1.78
CA MET A 103 -10.23 -8.29 -2.53
C MET A 103 -11.40 -7.89 -1.63
N ASN A 104 -11.76 -8.75 -0.67
CA ASN A 104 -12.85 -8.48 0.26
C ASN A 104 -12.68 -7.17 1.05
N THR A 105 -11.44 -6.82 1.42
CA THR A 105 -11.15 -5.56 2.13
C THR A 105 -11.47 -4.33 1.28
N PHE A 106 -11.18 -4.39 0.00
CA PHE A 106 -11.40 -3.28 -0.93
C PHE A 106 -12.87 -3.18 -1.37
N GLU A 107 -13.54 -4.31 -1.59
CA GLU A 107 -14.95 -4.36 -1.96
C GLU A 107 -15.90 -3.91 -0.84
N ALA A 108 -15.50 -4.05 0.42
CA ALA A 108 -16.32 -3.62 1.56
C ALA A 108 -16.69 -2.13 1.52
N LEU A 109 -15.86 -1.28 0.90
CA LEU A 109 -16.16 0.13 0.66
C LEU A 109 -16.86 0.38 -0.69
N GLY A 110 -16.89 -0.62 -1.56
CA GLY A 110 -17.28 -0.48 -2.96
C GLY A 110 -16.17 0.17 -3.81
N SER A 111 -15.89 -0.41 -4.96
CA SER A 111 -14.73 -0.10 -5.80
C SER A 111 -14.59 1.37 -6.19
N LYS A 112 -15.71 2.05 -6.48
CA LYS A 112 -15.69 3.49 -6.85
C LYS A 112 -15.34 4.39 -5.68
N VAL A 113 -15.95 4.15 -4.51
CA VAL A 113 -15.69 4.92 -3.29
C VAL A 113 -14.25 4.70 -2.84
N PHE A 114 -13.80 3.44 -2.83
CA PHE A 114 -12.42 3.10 -2.50
C PHE A 114 -11.42 3.81 -3.43
N SER A 115 -11.61 3.75 -4.76
CA SER A 115 -10.69 4.38 -5.73
C SER A 115 -10.55 5.89 -5.52
N SER A 116 -11.67 6.61 -5.30
CA SER A 116 -11.61 8.06 -5.03
C SER A 116 -10.90 8.36 -3.72
N THR A 117 -11.28 7.65 -2.64
CA THR A 117 -10.70 7.88 -1.31
C THR A 117 -9.21 7.52 -1.28
N ALA A 118 -8.80 6.42 -1.91
CA ALA A 118 -7.38 6.03 -2.00
C ALA A 118 -6.56 7.10 -2.73
N LYS A 119 -7.07 7.61 -3.86
CA LYS A 119 -6.43 8.68 -4.62
C LYS A 119 -6.32 9.97 -3.81
N GLU A 120 -7.39 10.39 -3.14
CA GLU A 120 -7.42 11.59 -2.29
C GLU A 120 -6.43 11.52 -1.13
N ASN A 121 -6.18 10.32 -0.60
CA ASN A 121 -5.20 10.11 0.46
C ASN A 121 -3.77 9.89 -0.05
N GLY A 122 -3.55 9.88 -1.37
CA GLY A 122 -2.22 9.81 -1.96
C GLY A 122 -1.67 8.41 -2.16
N VAL A 123 -2.53 7.40 -2.27
CA VAL A 123 -2.16 6.04 -2.69
C VAL A 123 -1.81 6.02 -4.18
N ASP A 124 -0.75 5.33 -4.56
CA ASP A 124 -0.23 5.27 -5.94
C ASP A 124 -0.57 3.97 -6.66
N GLY A 125 -0.83 2.91 -5.93
CA GLY A 125 -1.16 1.60 -6.51
C GLY A 125 -1.83 0.67 -5.52
N ILE A 126 -2.35 -0.44 -6.03
CA ILE A 126 -2.99 -1.49 -5.24
C ILE A 126 -2.48 -2.83 -5.74
N LEU A 127 -2.12 -3.72 -4.80
CA LEU A 127 -1.82 -5.11 -5.03
C LEU A 127 -2.88 -5.97 -4.35
N ILE A 128 -3.65 -6.70 -5.13
CA ILE A 128 -4.70 -7.59 -4.62
C ILE A 128 -4.23 -9.03 -4.75
N VAL A 129 -4.05 -9.67 -3.60
CA VAL A 129 -3.39 -10.97 -3.50
C VAL A 129 -4.21 -12.11 -4.11
N ASP A 130 -5.52 -12.06 -3.95
CA ASP A 130 -6.49 -13.12 -4.30
C ASP A 130 -7.33 -12.82 -5.54
N MET A 131 -6.97 -11.78 -6.31
CA MET A 131 -7.72 -11.39 -7.51
C MET A 131 -7.10 -12.02 -8.77
N PRO A 132 -7.84 -12.84 -9.52
CA PRO A 132 -7.38 -13.35 -10.82
C PRO A 132 -7.20 -12.21 -11.84
N ILE A 133 -6.16 -12.27 -12.66
CA ILE A 133 -5.84 -11.27 -13.69
C ILE A 133 -7.05 -11.01 -14.61
N ALA A 134 -7.80 -12.04 -14.98
CA ALA A 134 -8.99 -11.92 -15.84
C ALA A 134 -10.11 -11.05 -15.23
N VAL A 135 -10.13 -10.87 -13.90
CA VAL A 135 -11.14 -10.07 -13.18
C VAL A 135 -10.65 -8.63 -12.96
N SER A 136 -9.32 -8.42 -12.86
CA SER A 136 -8.73 -7.10 -12.60
C SER A 136 -9.09 -6.05 -13.65
N TYR A 137 -9.25 -6.46 -14.92
CA TYR A 137 -9.63 -5.57 -16.02
C TYR A 137 -11.08 -5.05 -15.95
N THR A 138 -11.95 -5.67 -15.17
CA THR A 138 -13.37 -5.34 -15.13
C THR A 138 -13.78 -4.49 -13.93
N HIS A 139 -13.01 -4.46 -12.84
CA HIS A 139 -13.45 -3.89 -11.57
C HIS A 139 -12.59 -2.76 -10.98
N LEU A 140 -11.30 -2.64 -11.30
CA LEU A 140 -10.41 -1.67 -10.68
C LEU A 140 -9.52 -0.96 -11.71
N THR A 141 -10.05 0.07 -12.35
CA THR A 141 -9.22 1.09 -12.99
C THR A 141 -9.06 2.27 -12.04
N LEU A 142 -7.91 2.37 -11.39
CA LEU A 142 -7.49 3.66 -10.83
C LEU A 142 -7.19 4.59 -12.01
N PRO A 143 -7.73 5.83 -12.04
CA PRO A 143 -7.62 6.72 -13.22
C PRO A 143 -6.19 7.14 -13.61
N THR A 144 -5.15 6.55 -13.01
CA THR A 144 -3.75 6.96 -13.18
C THR A 144 -2.77 5.81 -13.42
N THR A 145 -3.22 4.55 -13.51
CA THR A 145 -2.32 3.44 -13.81
C THR A 145 -2.34 3.15 -15.31
N PRO A 146 -1.26 3.46 -16.06
CA PRO A 146 -1.09 2.85 -17.38
C PRO A 146 -0.90 1.34 -17.16
N TYR A 147 -1.58 0.56 -17.98
CA TYR A 147 -1.45 -0.90 -18.00
C TYR A 147 0.02 -1.29 -18.17
N VAL A 148 0.51 -2.17 -17.31
CA VAL A 148 1.75 -2.91 -17.52
C VAL A 148 1.40 -4.27 -18.04
#